data_265dccc8282f1938e82b7648f9d96de7
#
_entry.id   265dccc8282f1938e82b7648f9d96de7
#
_cell.length_a   1.000
_cell.length_b   1.000
_cell.length_c   1.000
_cell.angle_alpha   90.00
_cell.angle_beta   90.00
_cell.angle_gamma   90.00
#
_symmetry.space_group_name_H-M   'P 1'
#
loop_
_entity.id
_entity.type
_entity.pdbx_description
1 polymer ?
#
loop_
_entity_poly.entity_id
_entity_poly.type
_entity_poly.pdbx_seq_one_letter_code
_entity_poly.pdbx_strand_id
1 'polypeptide(L)'
;MKRLKKPVYLNHAATSNQKFPTTIVALTDYLTTNNNLTLNRGTHDLAQLKLIFEARQTIARFFHAPDPAHVIFTANATMSLNMILNGLLKPGDHVLASSLEHNAVARPLALLEKQGVEVTYLTCNKAGWLDPEQIPTAIKPQTKALILTHASNVLGTILPIKECFQQAKQQGLITILDSAQTAGFLPIDMQNLGVDILAFTGHKSLMGLTGIGGFALATGLEAMIAPWLTGGTGSQSQSLQQPSCLPDKFEAGTMNTLGILSLKTSIEQIETIGLATIMQHERTLTERFLAGLKLLPVRILGTQEAVQSVPVVSIVSDKIGCGELAQLLADRYQIITRSGLHCAPLAHQTADTLDTGAVRFSFGWFTTLEEVDYTLQALQEICSTLV
;
A
#
# COMPACT_ATOMS: atom_id res chain seq x y z
N MET A 1 15.31 -31.51 8.41
CA MET A 1 14.12 -31.10 7.62
C MET A 1 14.34 -31.32 6.14
N LYS A 2 13.35 -31.82 5.37
CA LYS A 2 13.45 -31.95 3.90
C LYS A 2 13.20 -30.59 3.25
N ARG A 3 14.13 -30.08 2.44
CA ARG A 3 13.98 -28.80 1.75
C ARG A 3 12.86 -28.86 0.71
N LEU A 4 12.12 -27.78 0.59
CA LEU A 4 11.18 -27.60 -0.52
C LEU A 4 11.96 -27.46 -1.86
N LYS A 5 11.32 -27.83 -2.97
CA LYS A 5 11.96 -27.81 -4.31
C LYS A 5 12.23 -26.38 -4.83
N LYS A 6 11.53 -25.39 -4.30
CA LYS A 6 11.66 -23.97 -4.68
C LYS A 6 11.87 -23.12 -3.44
N PRO A 7 12.54 -21.96 -3.54
CA PRO A 7 12.60 -20.98 -2.46
C PRO A 7 11.20 -20.56 -2.00
N VAL A 8 11.02 -20.42 -0.70
CA VAL A 8 9.79 -19.93 -0.09
C VAL A 8 9.84 -18.40 -0.03
N TYR A 9 8.88 -17.74 -0.66
CA TYR A 9 8.83 -16.28 -0.71
C TYR A 9 7.78 -15.73 0.25
N LEU A 10 8.22 -15.13 1.35
CA LEU A 10 7.37 -14.53 2.38
C LEU A 10 7.62 -13.03 2.55
N ASN A 11 7.77 -12.31 1.44
CA ASN A 11 8.00 -10.86 1.45
C ASN A 11 7.00 -10.10 0.56
N HIS A 12 5.74 -10.55 0.52
CA HIS A 12 4.67 -9.97 -0.32
C HIS A 12 4.31 -8.53 0.06
N ALA A 13 4.47 -8.14 1.33
CA ALA A 13 4.28 -6.75 1.77
C ALA A 13 5.33 -5.77 1.18
N ALA A 14 6.46 -6.26 0.66
CA ALA A 14 7.39 -5.46 -0.12
C ALA A 14 6.97 -5.40 -1.60
N THR A 15 6.74 -6.55 -2.22
CA THR A 15 6.25 -6.69 -3.59
C THR A 15 5.72 -8.11 -3.80
N SER A 16 4.70 -8.31 -4.62
CA SER A 16 4.26 -9.65 -5.01
C SER A 16 5.28 -10.29 -5.96
N ASN A 17 5.68 -11.52 -5.67
CA ASN A 17 6.65 -12.26 -6.50
C ASN A 17 6.01 -12.78 -7.78
N GLN A 18 4.94 -13.56 -7.64
CA GLN A 18 4.20 -14.12 -8.76
C GLN A 18 3.11 -13.18 -9.24
N LYS A 19 2.80 -13.23 -10.53
CA LYS A 19 1.70 -12.50 -11.16
C LYS A 19 0.66 -13.50 -11.68
N PHE A 20 -0.57 -13.06 -11.84
CA PHE A 20 -1.58 -13.91 -12.45
C PHE A 20 -1.20 -14.32 -13.87
N PRO A 21 -1.42 -15.58 -14.27
CA PRO A 21 -1.16 -16.02 -15.65
C PRO A 21 -1.88 -15.17 -16.70
N THR A 22 -3.11 -14.73 -16.41
CA THR A 22 -3.89 -13.84 -17.27
C THR A 22 -3.18 -12.49 -17.50
N THR A 23 -2.55 -11.93 -16.48
CA THR A 23 -1.75 -10.69 -16.59
C THR A 23 -0.52 -10.90 -17.47
N ILE A 24 0.18 -12.04 -17.30
CA ILE A 24 1.37 -12.37 -18.11
C ILE A 24 0.99 -12.52 -19.58
N VAL A 25 -0.11 -13.23 -19.87
CA VAL A 25 -0.63 -13.40 -21.24
C VAL A 25 -0.95 -12.05 -21.85
N ALA A 26 -1.73 -11.21 -21.16
CA ALA A 26 -2.12 -9.89 -21.67
C ALA A 26 -0.91 -8.98 -21.97
N LEU A 27 0.12 -9.00 -21.11
CA LEU A 27 1.36 -8.26 -21.36
C LEU A 27 2.14 -8.79 -22.56
N THR A 28 2.24 -10.12 -22.71
CA THR A 28 2.90 -10.75 -23.84
C THR A 28 2.19 -10.43 -25.14
N ASP A 29 0.87 -10.54 -25.16
CA ASP A 29 0.06 -10.22 -26.35
C ASP A 29 0.18 -8.74 -26.74
N TYR A 30 0.15 -7.84 -25.76
CA TYR A 30 0.35 -6.42 -26.00
C TYR A 30 1.71 -6.13 -26.63
N LEU A 31 2.79 -6.75 -26.13
CA LEU A 31 4.14 -6.55 -26.64
C LEU A 31 4.36 -7.16 -28.04
N THR A 32 3.67 -8.25 -28.34
CA THR A 32 3.88 -8.99 -29.60
C THR A 32 2.94 -8.55 -30.71
N THR A 33 1.69 -8.16 -30.40
CA THR A 33 0.67 -7.85 -31.41
C THR A 33 0.53 -6.37 -31.68
N ASN A 34 0.65 -5.53 -30.67
CA ASN A 34 0.47 -4.07 -30.82
C ASN A 34 1.76 -3.33 -31.18
N ASN A 35 2.85 -4.07 -31.44
CA ASN A 35 4.12 -3.55 -31.94
C ASN A 35 4.70 -2.38 -31.15
N ASN A 36 4.41 -2.27 -29.85
CA ASN A 36 4.85 -1.12 -29.06
C ASN A 36 4.57 0.21 -29.79
N LEU A 37 3.47 0.24 -30.55
CA LEU A 37 3.10 1.42 -31.25
C LEU A 37 3.04 2.52 -30.21
N THR A 38 4.12 3.19 -30.19
CA THR A 38 4.43 4.31 -29.36
C THR A 38 3.18 5.15 -29.25
N LEU A 39 2.94 5.59 -28.07
CA LEU A 39 2.22 6.78 -27.65
C LEU A 39 2.49 7.98 -28.54
N ASN A 40 2.40 7.84 -29.82
CA ASN A 40 2.54 8.91 -30.75
C ASN A 40 1.16 9.47 -31.04
N ARG A 41 0.83 10.49 -30.37
CA ARG A 41 0.02 11.67 -30.68
C ARG A 41 -0.60 11.75 -32.10
N GLY A 42 -0.97 10.62 -32.68
CA GLY A 42 -1.57 10.50 -34.02
C GLY A 42 -2.84 9.64 -33.97
N THR A 43 -3.58 9.62 -35.07
CA THR A 43 -4.90 8.97 -35.22
C THR A 43 -4.94 7.46 -34.99
N HIS A 44 -3.80 6.79 -34.79
CA HIS A 44 -3.71 5.36 -34.50
C HIS A 44 -3.71 5.00 -32.98
N ASP A 45 -3.79 6.01 -32.10
CA ASP A 45 -3.69 5.82 -30.63
C ASP A 45 -5.03 5.50 -29.95
N LEU A 46 -6.12 5.34 -30.68
CA LEU A 46 -7.43 5.06 -30.10
C LEU A 46 -7.44 3.79 -29.24
N ALA A 47 -6.72 2.74 -29.64
CA ALA A 47 -6.64 1.49 -28.89
C ALA A 47 -5.97 1.67 -27.52
N GLN A 48 -4.93 2.51 -27.46
CA GLN A 48 -4.22 2.81 -26.23
C GLN A 48 -5.01 3.74 -25.32
N LEU A 49 -5.62 4.80 -25.88
CA LEU A 49 -6.52 5.66 -25.12
C LEU A 49 -7.68 4.87 -24.54
N LYS A 50 -8.24 3.94 -25.33
CA LYS A 50 -9.27 3.01 -24.87
C LYS A 50 -8.78 2.13 -23.72
N LEU A 51 -7.59 1.52 -23.83
CA LEU A 51 -6.99 0.72 -22.78
C LEU A 51 -6.84 1.51 -21.47
N ILE A 52 -6.28 2.72 -21.55
CA ILE A 52 -6.08 3.58 -20.38
C ILE A 52 -7.43 3.96 -19.75
N PHE A 53 -8.41 4.29 -20.57
CA PHE A 53 -9.76 4.61 -20.10
C PHE A 53 -10.43 3.40 -19.41
N GLU A 54 -10.38 2.22 -20.03
CA GLU A 54 -10.90 1.00 -19.44
C GLU A 54 -10.19 0.65 -18.12
N ALA A 55 -8.88 0.86 -18.02
CA ALA A 55 -8.14 0.67 -16.79
C ALA A 55 -8.63 1.62 -15.68
N ARG A 56 -8.90 2.90 -16.00
CA ARG A 56 -9.50 3.85 -15.04
C ARG A 56 -10.88 3.40 -14.60
N GLN A 57 -11.72 2.93 -15.52
CA GLN A 57 -13.05 2.40 -15.22
C GLN A 57 -12.95 1.19 -14.28
N THR A 58 -12.03 0.26 -14.54
CA THR A 58 -11.80 -0.91 -13.68
C THR A 58 -11.38 -0.49 -12.28
N ILE A 59 -10.45 0.45 -12.15
CA ILE A 59 -9.98 0.93 -10.84
C ILE A 59 -11.06 1.73 -10.11
N ALA A 60 -11.78 2.61 -10.83
CA ALA A 60 -12.87 3.39 -10.26
C ALA A 60 -13.98 2.48 -9.70
N ARG A 61 -14.37 1.45 -10.46
CA ARG A 61 -15.32 0.44 -10.01
C ARG A 61 -14.80 -0.32 -8.79
N PHE A 62 -13.55 -0.76 -8.81
CA PHE A 62 -12.95 -1.55 -7.75
C PHE A 62 -12.87 -0.82 -6.40
N PHE A 63 -12.65 0.49 -6.41
CA PHE A 63 -12.58 1.34 -5.21
C PHE A 63 -13.83 2.19 -4.96
N HIS A 64 -14.88 2.04 -5.78
CA HIS A 64 -16.08 2.91 -5.74
C HIS A 64 -15.72 4.40 -5.80
N ALA A 65 -14.73 4.75 -6.63
CA ALA A 65 -14.40 6.14 -6.93
C ALA A 65 -15.53 6.78 -7.77
N PRO A 66 -15.78 8.11 -7.64
CA PRO A 66 -16.96 8.76 -8.22
C PRO A 66 -16.98 8.77 -9.75
N ASP A 67 -15.80 8.87 -10.36
CA ASP A 67 -15.64 8.96 -11.83
C ASP A 67 -14.27 8.41 -12.26
N PRO A 68 -14.16 7.68 -13.38
CA PRO A 68 -12.88 7.23 -13.91
C PRO A 68 -11.85 8.35 -14.12
N ALA A 69 -12.26 9.57 -14.48
CA ALA A 69 -11.35 10.71 -14.63
C ALA A 69 -10.67 11.12 -13.32
N HIS A 70 -11.26 10.77 -12.16
CA HIS A 70 -10.70 11.04 -10.84
C HIS A 70 -9.66 10.00 -10.39
N VAL A 71 -9.43 8.96 -11.17
CA VAL A 71 -8.34 7.99 -10.97
C VAL A 71 -7.09 8.50 -11.67
N ILE A 72 -6.05 8.78 -10.93
CA ILE A 72 -4.78 9.35 -11.43
C ILE A 72 -3.70 8.29 -11.34
N PHE A 73 -2.99 8.02 -12.43
CA PHE A 73 -1.87 7.09 -12.46
C PHE A 73 -0.56 7.75 -12.04
N THR A 74 0.20 7.04 -11.24
CA THR A 74 1.54 7.42 -10.80
C THR A 74 2.47 6.21 -10.84
N ALA A 75 3.76 6.40 -10.56
CA ALA A 75 4.70 5.29 -10.52
C ALA A 75 4.47 4.35 -9.30
N ASN A 76 3.90 4.85 -8.20
CA ASN A 76 3.66 4.10 -6.96
C ASN A 76 2.93 4.98 -5.92
N ALA A 77 2.49 4.38 -4.81
CA ALA A 77 1.85 5.10 -3.70
C ALA A 77 2.73 6.23 -3.12
N THR A 78 4.05 6.08 -3.08
CA THR A 78 4.96 7.13 -2.58
C THR A 78 4.84 8.39 -3.44
N MET A 79 4.83 8.25 -4.77
CA MET A 79 4.64 9.39 -5.68
C MET A 79 3.26 9.99 -5.49
N SER A 80 2.21 9.16 -5.40
CA SER A 80 0.83 9.61 -5.13
C SER A 80 0.77 10.47 -3.87
N LEU A 81 1.29 9.96 -2.74
CA LEU A 81 1.27 10.64 -1.46
C LEU A 81 2.06 11.95 -1.46
N ASN A 82 3.22 11.98 -2.15
CA ASN A 82 3.96 13.24 -2.34
C ASN A 82 3.16 14.27 -3.15
N MET A 83 2.53 13.86 -4.25
CA MET A 83 1.69 14.77 -5.06
C MET A 83 0.51 15.31 -4.26
N ILE A 84 -0.15 14.45 -3.49
CA ILE A 84 -1.30 14.82 -2.65
C ILE A 84 -0.86 15.80 -1.55
N LEU A 85 0.13 15.42 -0.73
CA LEU A 85 0.52 16.19 0.44
C LEU A 85 1.13 17.55 0.06
N ASN A 86 2.05 17.59 -0.92
CA ASN A 86 2.65 18.84 -1.37
C ASN A 86 1.69 19.72 -2.18
N GLY A 87 0.71 19.13 -2.87
CA GLY A 87 -0.30 19.89 -3.60
C GLY A 87 -1.41 20.45 -2.70
N LEU A 88 -1.70 19.78 -1.59
CA LEU A 88 -2.80 20.13 -0.69
C LEU A 88 -2.38 21.07 0.45
N LEU A 89 -1.25 20.75 1.13
CA LEU A 89 -0.83 21.42 2.35
C LEU A 89 0.03 22.67 2.06
N LYS A 90 -0.21 23.73 2.84
CA LYS A 90 0.50 25.00 2.72
C LYS A 90 1.02 25.43 4.11
N PRO A 91 2.02 26.32 4.19
CA PRO A 91 2.45 26.91 5.46
C PRO A 91 1.26 27.47 6.25
N GLY A 92 1.19 27.12 7.53
CA GLY A 92 0.07 27.46 8.42
C GLY A 92 -1.05 26.42 8.50
N ASP A 93 -1.13 25.45 7.56
CA ASP A 93 -2.06 24.33 7.68
C ASP A 93 -1.58 23.34 8.77
N HIS A 94 -2.53 22.65 9.38
CA HIS A 94 -2.29 21.54 10.29
C HIS A 94 -2.83 20.23 9.70
N VAL A 95 -2.10 19.13 9.90
CA VAL A 95 -2.49 17.79 9.45
C VAL A 95 -2.35 16.78 10.59
N LEU A 96 -3.31 15.88 10.68
CA LEU A 96 -3.28 14.73 11.57
C LEU A 96 -2.79 13.50 10.80
N ALA A 97 -1.91 12.70 11.41
CA ALA A 97 -1.43 11.43 10.87
C ALA A 97 -1.32 10.39 11.99
N SER A 98 -1.24 9.10 11.67
CA SER A 98 -1.04 8.08 12.70
C SER A 98 0.44 7.88 13.05
N SER A 99 0.71 7.33 14.25
CA SER A 99 2.06 6.88 14.63
C SER A 99 2.49 5.57 13.93
N LEU A 100 1.75 5.11 12.92
CA LEU A 100 2.08 3.92 12.13
C LEU A 100 2.45 4.23 10.68
N GLU A 101 2.51 5.50 10.30
CA GLU A 101 2.71 5.90 8.92
C GLU A 101 4.04 5.37 8.34
N HIS A 102 3.94 4.90 7.10
CA HIS A 102 5.11 4.55 6.30
C HIS A 102 5.91 5.82 5.93
N ASN A 103 7.20 5.68 5.62
CA ASN A 103 8.04 6.79 5.16
C ASN A 103 7.49 7.52 3.91
N ALA A 104 6.60 6.92 3.15
CA ALA A 104 5.91 7.57 2.04
C ALA A 104 5.00 8.73 2.49
N VAL A 105 4.56 8.70 3.75
CA VAL A 105 3.79 9.77 4.42
C VAL A 105 4.71 10.56 5.36
N ALA A 106 5.42 9.88 6.27
CA ALA A 106 6.18 10.53 7.32
C ALA A 106 7.28 11.48 6.79
N ARG A 107 7.99 11.09 5.72
CA ARG A 107 9.05 11.94 5.15
C ARG A 107 8.55 13.18 4.44
N PRO A 108 7.51 13.12 3.57
CA PRO A 108 6.87 14.33 3.03
C PRO A 108 6.34 15.24 4.12
N LEU A 109 5.69 14.71 5.17
CA LEU A 109 5.22 15.51 6.29
C LEU A 109 6.37 16.19 7.03
N ALA A 110 7.45 15.48 7.34
CA ALA A 110 8.65 16.08 7.97
C ALA A 110 9.32 17.16 7.10
N LEU A 111 9.20 17.08 5.77
CA LEU A 111 9.65 18.14 4.87
C LEU A 111 8.71 19.36 4.92
N LEU A 112 7.39 19.12 4.93
CA LEU A 112 6.37 20.15 5.01
C LEU A 112 6.40 20.89 6.37
N GLU A 113 6.74 20.19 7.47
CA GLU A 113 6.97 20.84 8.78
C GLU A 113 8.06 21.92 8.70
N LYS A 114 9.15 21.66 7.98
CA LYS A 114 10.22 22.66 7.73
C LYS A 114 9.75 23.86 6.90
N GLN A 115 8.62 23.69 6.20
CA GLN A 115 8.00 24.74 5.39
C GLN A 115 6.85 25.46 6.14
N GLY A 116 6.59 25.11 7.41
CA GLY A 116 5.59 25.77 8.25
C GLY A 116 4.23 25.08 8.29
N VAL A 117 4.12 23.82 7.84
CA VAL A 117 2.94 22.96 8.12
C VAL A 117 3.10 22.39 9.51
N GLU A 118 2.03 22.33 10.28
CA GLU A 118 2.02 21.69 11.59
C GLU A 118 1.55 20.23 11.44
N VAL A 119 2.23 19.26 12.09
CA VAL A 119 1.86 17.84 12.06
C VAL A 119 1.62 17.33 13.48
N THR A 120 0.50 16.65 13.69
CA THR A 120 0.23 15.91 14.94
C THR A 120 0.09 14.43 14.63
N TYR A 121 0.94 13.62 15.25
CA TYR A 121 0.85 12.17 15.16
C TYR A 121 -0.06 11.61 16.26
N LEU A 122 -1.18 11.00 15.85
CA LEU A 122 -2.10 10.30 16.75
C LEU A 122 -1.45 9.01 17.25
N THR A 123 -1.43 8.80 18.55
CA THR A 123 -0.70 7.69 19.17
C THR A 123 -1.50 6.40 19.08
N CYS A 124 -0.95 5.39 18.42
CA CYS A 124 -1.46 4.02 18.47
C CYS A 124 -0.89 3.28 19.70
N ASN A 125 -1.61 2.30 20.20
CA ASN A 125 -1.09 1.41 21.24
C ASN A 125 -0.01 0.45 20.67
N LYS A 126 0.66 -0.33 21.51
CA LYS A 126 1.74 -1.26 21.09
C LYS A 126 1.28 -2.34 20.10
N ALA A 127 -0.01 -2.67 20.07
CA ALA A 127 -0.59 -3.56 19.06
C ALA A 127 -0.91 -2.84 17.75
N GLY A 128 -0.74 -1.51 17.68
CA GLY A 128 -1.01 -0.70 16.51
C GLY A 128 -2.47 -0.26 16.38
N TRP A 129 -3.27 -0.34 17.42
CA TRP A 129 -4.65 0.14 17.42
C TRP A 129 -4.71 1.65 17.69
N LEU A 130 -5.41 2.37 16.82
CA LEU A 130 -5.72 3.79 16.96
C LEU A 130 -7.12 3.94 17.57
N ASP A 131 -7.21 4.70 18.66
CA ASP A 131 -8.49 5.09 19.24
C ASP A 131 -9.07 6.28 18.44
N PRO A 132 -10.25 6.12 17.77
CA PRO A 132 -10.87 7.20 17.02
C PRO A 132 -11.20 8.44 17.84
N GLU A 133 -11.43 8.31 19.14
CA GLU A 133 -11.76 9.43 20.04
C GLU A 133 -10.59 10.41 20.23
N GLN A 134 -9.39 10.06 19.82
CA GLN A 134 -8.26 11.01 19.78
C GLN A 134 -8.44 12.09 18.71
N ILE A 135 -9.19 11.81 17.63
CA ILE A 135 -9.29 12.71 16.48
C ILE A 135 -9.94 14.05 16.88
N PRO A 136 -11.14 14.09 17.47
CA PRO A 136 -11.75 15.37 17.85
C PRO A 136 -10.88 16.20 18.79
N THR A 137 -10.13 15.56 19.67
CA THR A 137 -9.27 16.23 20.66
C THR A 137 -7.98 16.81 20.08
N ALA A 138 -7.52 16.26 18.94
CA ALA A 138 -6.31 16.70 18.26
C ALA A 138 -6.56 17.79 17.21
N ILE A 139 -7.82 18.07 16.86
CA ILE A 139 -8.19 19.06 15.86
C ILE A 139 -7.92 20.49 16.36
N LYS A 140 -7.30 21.29 15.50
CA LYS A 140 -7.04 22.72 15.68
C LYS A 140 -7.81 23.53 14.64
N PRO A 141 -8.01 24.86 14.82
CA PRO A 141 -8.71 25.68 13.83
C PRO A 141 -8.13 25.60 12.41
N GLN A 142 -6.81 25.40 12.28
CA GLN A 142 -6.12 25.27 11.00
C GLN A 142 -5.97 23.82 10.51
N THR A 143 -6.59 22.83 11.18
CA THR A 143 -6.54 21.43 10.75
C THR A 143 -7.26 21.26 9.42
N LYS A 144 -6.56 20.78 8.43
CA LYS A 144 -7.05 20.65 7.06
C LYS A 144 -7.35 19.21 6.66
N ALA A 145 -6.53 18.28 7.12
CA ALA A 145 -6.64 16.88 6.69
C ALA A 145 -6.28 15.89 7.81
N LEU A 146 -6.83 14.68 7.68
CA LEU A 146 -6.41 13.49 8.40
C LEU A 146 -5.88 12.49 7.37
N ILE A 147 -4.62 12.06 7.51
CA ILE A 147 -4.04 10.98 6.71
C ILE A 147 -3.77 9.76 7.57
N LEU A 148 -4.23 8.59 7.11
CA LEU A 148 -4.02 7.32 7.80
C LEU A 148 -3.56 6.23 6.84
N THR A 149 -2.56 5.43 7.25
CA THR A 149 -2.36 4.13 6.65
C THR A 149 -3.53 3.21 7.00
N HIS A 150 -4.05 2.46 6.03
CA HIS A 150 -5.16 1.52 6.29
C HIS A 150 -4.73 0.34 7.14
N ALA A 151 -3.48 -0.11 6.96
CA ALA A 151 -2.88 -1.13 7.82
C ALA A 151 -1.36 -0.92 7.91
N SER A 152 -0.80 -1.21 9.08
CA SER A 152 0.64 -1.13 9.29
C SER A 152 1.40 -2.18 8.49
N ASN A 153 2.39 -1.76 7.72
CA ASN A 153 3.30 -2.65 7.00
C ASN A 153 4.32 -3.37 7.92
N VAL A 154 4.30 -3.08 9.22
CA VAL A 154 5.16 -3.70 10.24
C VAL A 154 4.32 -4.57 11.16
N LEU A 155 3.27 -4.00 11.75
CA LEU A 155 2.44 -4.65 12.78
C LEU A 155 1.32 -5.50 12.18
N GLY A 156 1.02 -5.32 10.90
CA GLY A 156 -0.12 -5.96 10.25
C GLY A 156 -1.47 -5.38 10.64
N THR A 157 -1.57 -4.70 11.76
CA THR A 157 -2.83 -4.20 12.35
C THR A 157 -3.56 -3.28 11.38
N ILE A 158 -4.86 -3.55 11.18
CA ILE A 158 -5.80 -2.76 10.39
C ILE A 158 -6.34 -1.65 11.29
N LEU A 159 -6.31 -0.39 10.84
CA LEU A 159 -6.83 0.75 11.56
C LEU A 159 -8.36 0.87 11.38
N PRO A 160 -9.09 1.41 12.36
CA PRO A 160 -10.53 1.64 12.29
C PRO A 160 -10.86 2.86 11.41
N ILE A 161 -10.64 2.73 10.09
CA ILE A 161 -10.69 3.85 9.13
C ILE A 161 -12.07 4.48 9.08
N LYS A 162 -13.14 3.67 9.09
CA LYS A 162 -14.51 4.18 8.99
C LYS A 162 -14.84 5.10 10.15
N GLU A 163 -14.54 4.68 11.36
CA GLU A 163 -14.78 5.44 12.60
C GLU A 163 -13.91 6.69 12.62
N CYS A 164 -12.62 6.56 12.30
CA CYS A 164 -11.70 7.68 12.25
C CYS A 164 -12.11 8.74 11.23
N PHE A 165 -12.46 8.32 10.02
CA PHE A 165 -12.84 9.24 8.96
C PHE A 165 -14.23 9.85 9.19
N GLN A 166 -15.13 9.13 9.85
CA GLN A 166 -16.41 9.68 10.27
C GLN A 166 -16.20 10.86 11.25
N GLN A 167 -15.32 10.72 12.24
CA GLN A 167 -14.96 11.81 13.17
C GLN A 167 -14.34 13.00 12.42
N ALA A 168 -13.42 12.75 11.50
CA ALA A 168 -12.78 13.79 10.69
C ALA A 168 -13.78 14.54 9.79
N LYS A 169 -14.68 13.81 9.13
CA LYS A 169 -15.71 14.38 8.23
C LYS A 169 -16.71 15.26 8.98
N GLN A 170 -17.08 14.91 10.21
CA GLN A 170 -17.95 15.75 11.06
C GLN A 170 -17.32 17.11 11.35
N GLN A 171 -16.01 17.22 11.27
CA GLN A 171 -15.25 18.47 11.47
C GLN A 171 -14.80 19.11 10.15
N GLY A 172 -15.28 18.62 9.00
CA GLY A 172 -14.97 19.16 7.68
C GLY A 172 -13.54 18.87 7.17
N LEU A 173 -12.83 17.93 7.77
CA LEU A 173 -11.48 17.57 7.34
C LEU A 173 -11.48 16.76 6.05
N ILE A 174 -10.42 16.91 5.26
CA ILE A 174 -10.12 16.06 4.12
C ILE A 174 -9.50 14.76 4.64
N THR A 175 -10.03 13.61 4.19
CA THR A 175 -9.58 12.29 4.60
C THR A 175 -8.73 11.63 3.52
N ILE A 176 -7.52 11.20 3.89
CA ILE A 176 -6.54 10.62 2.97
C ILE A 176 -6.18 9.21 3.46
N LEU A 177 -6.35 8.21 2.60
CA LEU A 177 -6.07 6.81 2.92
C LEU A 177 -4.87 6.29 2.13
N ASP A 178 -3.80 5.87 2.83
CA ASP A 178 -2.75 5.04 2.25
C ASP A 178 -3.19 3.57 2.29
N SER A 179 -3.61 3.03 1.16
CA SER A 179 -4.06 1.66 1.01
C SER A 179 -2.97 0.70 0.51
N ALA A 180 -1.71 1.09 0.56
CA ALA A 180 -0.62 0.30 -0.03
C ALA A 180 -0.49 -1.14 0.52
N GLN A 181 -1.01 -1.43 1.71
CA GLN A 181 -1.01 -2.78 2.30
C GLN A 181 -2.38 -3.48 2.22
N THR A 182 -3.42 -2.79 1.77
CA THR A 182 -4.80 -3.31 1.84
C THR A 182 -5.49 -3.40 0.50
N ALA A 183 -5.11 -2.55 -0.47
CA ALA A 183 -5.65 -2.63 -1.84
C ALA A 183 -5.32 -3.99 -2.46
N GLY A 184 -6.35 -4.76 -2.83
CA GLY A 184 -6.24 -6.14 -3.31
C GLY A 184 -6.35 -7.22 -2.23
N PHE A 185 -6.47 -6.84 -0.94
CA PHE A 185 -6.71 -7.74 0.18
C PHE A 185 -8.03 -7.42 0.91
N LEU A 186 -8.25 -6.15 1.26
CA LEU A 186 -9.50 -5.71 1.89
C LEU A 186 -10.43 -5.04 0.87
N PRO A 187 -11.74 -5.16 1.02
CA PRO A 187 -12.68 -4.33 0.28
C PRO A 187 -12.51 -2.86 0.70
N ILE A 188 -12.30 -1.99 -0.27
CA ILE A 188 -12.15 -0.55 -0.06
C ILE A 188 -13.23 0.14 -0.89
N ASP A 189 -14.22 0.66 -0.21
CA ASP A 189 -15.27 1.50 -0.78
C ASP A 189 -15.06 2.93 -0.29
N MET A 190 -14.59 3.81 -1.17
CA MET A 190 -14.26 5.19 -0.82
C MET A 190 -15.45 5.92 -0.21
N GLN A 191 -16.68 5.69 -0.73
CA GLN A 191 -17.88 6.37 -0.25
C GLN A 191 -18.28 5.87 1.14
N ASN A 192 -18.33 4.55 1.34
CA ASN A 192 -18.74 3.94 2.60
C ASN A 192 -17.74 4.19 3.73
N LEU A 193 -16.44 4.28 3.42
CA LEU A 193 -15.37 4.57 4.38
C LEU A 193 -15.17 6.07 4.62
N GLY A 194 -15.81 6.93 3.82
CA GLY A 194 -15.63 8.37 3.91
C GLY A 194 -14.24 8.84 3.46
N VAL A 195 -13.66 8.18 2.47
CA VAL A 195 -12.33 8.48 1.89
C VAL A 195 -12.46 9.55 0.83
N ASP A 196 -11.79 10.68 1.00
CA ASP A 196 -11.70 11.73 -0.01
C ASP A 196 -10.59 11.48 -1.01
N ILE A 197 -9.46 10.95 -0.55
CA ILE A 197 -8.29 10.66 -1.38
C ILE A 197 -7.76 9.28 -1.00
N LEU A 198 -7.73 8.37 -1.98
CA LEU A 198 -7.21 7.02 -1.83
C LEU A 198 -5.90 6.88 -2.59
N ALA A 199 -4.78 6.62 -1.93
CA ALA A 199 -3.50 6.29 -2.57
C ALA A 199 -3.28 4.77 -2.60
N PHE A 200 -2.84 4.22 -3.75
CA PHE A 200 -2.60 2.78 -3.93
C PHE A 200 -1.32 2.50 -4.72
N THR A 201 -0.81 1.28 -4.61
CA THR A 201 0.33 0.78 -5.41
C THR A 201 -0.01 -0.54 -6.09
N GLY A 202 0.40 -0.71 -7.33
CA GLY A 202 0.01 -1.87 -8.14
C GLY A 202 0.75 -3.16 -7.80
N HIS A 203 1.99 -3.09 -7.31
CA HIS A 203 2.90 -4.24 -7.25
C HIS A 203 2.81 -5.10 -5.98
N LYS A 204 1.93 -4.76 -5.02
CA LYS A 204 1.70 -5.54 -3.80
C LYS A 204 0.48 -6.47 -3.99
N SER A 205 -0.53 -6.40 -3.12
CA SER A 205 -1.69 -7.30 -3.18
C SER A 205 -2.58 -7.09 -4.41
N LEU A 206 -2.47 -5.94 -5.11
CA LEU A 206 -3.07 -5.78 -6.44
C LEU A 206 -2.38 -6.59 -7.54
N MET A 207 -1.18 -7.15 -7.30
CA MET A 207 -0.44 -8.09 -8.14
C MET A 207 -0.09 -7.61 -9.55
N GLY A 208 -0.15 -6.30 -9.81
CA GLY A 208 0.37 -5.64 -11.02
C GLY A 208 1.90 -5.58 -11.03
N LEU A 209 2.47 -4.99 -12.07
CA LEU A 209 3.92 -4.76 -12.19
C LEU A 209 4.39 -3.69 -11.20
N THR A 210 5.70 -3.63 -10.97
CA THR A 210 6.36 -2.47 -10.34
C THR A 210 6.31 -1.26 -11.28
N GLY A 211 6.41 -0.04 -10.71
CA GLY A 211 6.39 1.19 -11.51
C GLY A 211 4.99 1.65 -11.91
N ILE A 212 3.95 1.12 -11.27
CA ILE A 212 2.56 1.57 -11.41
C ILE A 212 1.87 1.65 -10.05
N GLY A 213 1.10 2.68 -9.87
CA GLY A 213 0.21 2.96 -8.76
C GLY A 213 -0.70 4.11 -9.13
N GLY A 214 -1.28 4.75 -8.16
CA GLY A 214 -2.17 5.89 -8.41
C GLY A 214 -2.83 6.40 -7.16
N PHE A 215 -3.70 7.37 -7.37
CA PHE A 215 -4.65 7.80 -6.37
C PHE A 215 -6.01 8.09 -7.01
N ALA A 216 -7.06 7.98 -6.21
CA ALA A 216 -8.40 8.36 -6.60
C ALA A 216 -8.89 9.51 -5.71
N LEU A 217 -9.66 10.43 -6.29
CA LEU A 217 -10.16 11.64 -5.65
C LEU A 217 -11.69 11.63 -5.56
N ALA A 218 -12.23 12.14 -4.46
CA ALA A 218 -13.63 12.54 -4.41
C ALA A 218 -13.84 13.80 -5.28
N THR A 219 -15.05 13.97 -5.81
CA THR A 219 -15.40 15.08 -6.69
C THR A 219 -15.21 16.44 -5.99
N GLY A 220 -14.61 17.39 -6.69
CA GLY A 220 -14.38 18.76 -6.21
C GLY A 220 -13.03 18.98 -5.52
N LEU A 221 -12.34 17.91 -5.10
CA LEU A 221 -11.03 18.03 -4.45
C LEU A 221 -9.92 18.41 -5.42
N GLU A 222 -10.08 18.14 -6.69
CA GLU A 222 -9.12 18.54 -7.72
C GLU A 222 -8.84 20.04 -7.69
N ALA A 223 -9.81 20.87 -7.32
CA ALA A 223 -9.64 22.31 -7.23
C ALA A 223 -8.72 22.74 -6.04
N MET A 224 -8.65 21.92 -4.99
CA MET A 224 -7.91 22.21 -3.76
C MET A 224 -6.46 21.74 -3.81
N ILE A 225 -6.11 20.85 -4.73
CA ILE A 225 -4.78 20.26 -4.83
C ILE A 225 -4.05 20.89 -6.01
N ALA A 226 -2.93 21.57 -5.75
CA ALA A 226 -2.08 22.10 -6.80
C ALA A 226 -1.31 20.96 -7.52
N PRO A 227 -1.05 21.07 -8.83
CA PRO A 227 -0.20 20.09 -9.50
C PRO A 227 1.24 20.23 -8.99
N TRP A 228 1.76 19.15 -8.39
CA TRP A 228 3.13 19.11 -7.89
C TRP A 228 4.15 18.76 -8.98
N LEU A 229 3.73 17.94 -9.96
CA LEU A 229 4.49 17.60 -11.16
C LEU A 229 3.83 18.25 -12.37
N THR A 230 4.59 18.97 -13.17
CA THR A 230 4.11 19.65 -14.39
C THR A 230 4.91 19.19 -15.60
N GLY A 231 4.30 19.25 -16.79
CA GLY A 231 4.96 18.85 -18.03
C GLY A 231 3.97 18.61 -19.17
N GLY A 232 4.42 17.95 -20.22
CA GLY A 232 3.57 17.65 -21.37
C GLY A 232 2.48 16.62 -21.02
N THR A 233 1.22 16.97 -21.29
CA THR A 233 0.05 16.12 -21.06
C THR A 233 -0.58 15.59 -22.35
N GLY A 234 -0.15 16.14 -23.51
CA GLY A 234 -0.78 15.86 -24.81
C GLY A 234 -1.98 16.76 -25.12
N SER A 235 -2.51 17.50 -24.14
CA SER A 235 -3.59 18.46 -24.28
C SER A 235 -3.11 19.88 -24.04
N GLN A 236 -3.85 20.90 -24.53
CA GLN A 236 -3.60 22.33 -24.34
C GLN A 236 -2.14 22.77 -24.59
N SER A 237 -1.49 22.19 -25.61
CA SER A 237 -0.05 22.35 -25.89
C SER A 237 0.41 23.79 -26.17
N GLN A 238 -0.51 24.70 -26.45
CA GLN A 238 -0.24 26.12 -26.64
C GLN A 238 -0.10 26.89 -25.30
N SER A 239 -0.56 26.33 -24.19
CA SER A 239 -0.47 26.96 -22.84
C SER A 239 0.82 26.58 -22.15
N LEU A 240 1.45 27.53 -21.46
CA LEU A 240 2.55 27.28 -20.53
C LEU A 240 2.05 26.86 -19.13
N GLN A 241 0.74 26.93 -18.90
CA GLN A 241 0.15 26.50 -17.62
C GLN A 241 -0.27 25.05 -17.73
N GLN A 242 -0.09 24.31 -16.62
CA GLN A 242 -0.59 22.94 -16.50
C GLN A 242 -2.13 22.94 -16.65
N PRO A 243 -2.72 22.00 -17.42
CA PRO A 243 -4.17 21.89 -17.52
C PRO A 243 -4.84 21.74 -16.15
N SER A 244 -6.04 22.29 -16.01
CA SER A 244 -6.84 22.18 -14.78
C SER A 244 -7.80 21.00 -14.80
N CYS A 245 -8.07 20.42 -15.99
CA CYS A 245 -8.96 19.28 -16.16
C CYS A 245 -8.29 17.97 -15.74
N LEU A 246 -9.07 17.05 -15.19
CA LEU A 246 -8.64 15.70 -14.89
C LEU A 246 -8.70 14.81 -16.15
N PRO A 247 -7.81 13.85 -16.28
CA PRO A 247 -6.68 13.52 -15.40
C PRO A 247 -5.43 14.36 -15.66
N ASP A 248 -5.39 15.17 -16.72
CA ASP A 248 -4.23 15.87 -17.24
C ASP A 248 -3.57 16.80 -16.22
N LYS A 249 -4.35 17.31 -15.27
CA LYS A 249 -3.83 18.14 -14.17
C LYS A 249 -2.70 17.46 -13.40
N PHE A 250 -2.78 16.15 -13.22
CA PHE A 250 -1.87 15.37 -12.37
C PHE A 250 -1.01 14.38 -13.15
N GLU A 251 -1.26 14.21 -14.46
CA GLU A 251 -0.53 13.26 -15.30
C GLU A 251 0.30 13.98 -16.34
N ALA A 252 1.56 14.21 -16.00
CA ALA A 252 2.54 14.78 -16.92
C ALA A 252 3.54 13.72 -17.40
N GLY A 253 3.85 13.73 -18.67
CA GLY A 253 4.80 12.81 -19.30
C GLY A 253 4.14 11.57 -19.90
N THR A 254 4.95 10.73 -20.52
CA THR A 254 4.49 9.48 -21.14
C THR A 254 4.10 8.46 -20.06
N MET A 255 2.91 7.92 -20.17
CA MET A 255 2.37 6.98 -19.20
C MET A 255 3.00 5.57 -19.30
N ASN A 256 3.07 4.87 -18.19
CA ASN A 256 3.51 3.48 -18.13
C ASN A 256 2.37 2.54 -18.57
N THR A 257 2.15 2.41 -19.88
CA THR A 257 1.05 1.60 -20.44
C THR A 257 1.10 0.13 -20.03
N LEU A 258 2.30 -0.46 -19.97
CA LEU A 258 2.45 -1.86 -19.51
C LEU A 258 2.06 -2.01 -18.04
N GLY A 259 2.46 -1.06 -17.20
CA GLY A 259 2.04 -1.01 -15.81
C GLY A 259 0.51 -0.89 -15.67
N ILE A 260 -0.10 0.01 -16.45
CA ILE A 260 -1.56 0.23 -16.45
C ILE A 260 -2.30 -1.04 -16.90
N LEU A 261 -1.85 -1.68 -17.99
CA LEU A 261 -2.42 -2.95 -18.46
C LEU A 261 -2.31 -4.04 -17.39
N SER A 262 -1.12 -4.16 -16.76
CA SER A 262 -0.91 -5.15 -15.71
C SER A 262 -1.84 -4.95 -14.52
N LEU A 263 -2.07 -3.70 -14.14
CA LEU A 263 -2.94 -3.36 -13.03
C LEU A 263 -4.41 -3.65 -13.35
N LYS A 264 -4.87 -3.24 -14.55
CA LYS A 264 -6.22 -3.56 -15.05
C LYS A 264 -6.49 -5.06 -15.01
N THR A 265 -5.64 -5.85 -15.67
CA THR A 265 -5.83 -7.30 -15.79
C THR A 265 -5.72 -8.02 -14.46
N SER A 266 -4.86 -7.56 -13.55
CA SER A 266 -4.75 -8.12 -12.20
C SER A 266 -5.99 -7.83 -11.36
N ILE A 267 -6.54 -6.63 -11.42
CA ILE A 267 -7.78 -6.27 -10.70
C ILE A 267 -8.96 -7.09 -11.25
N GLU A 268 -9.10 -7.23 -12.57
CA GLU A 268 -10.13 -8.08 -13.19
C GLU A 268 -10.01 -9.55 -12.75
N GLN A 269 -8.79 -10.04 -12.60
CA GLN A 269 -8.56 -11.39 -12.07
C GLN A 269 -8.91 -11.50 -10.58
N ILE A 270 -8.61 -10.48 -9.77
CA ILE A 270 -9.02 -10.42 -8.36
C ILE A 270 -10.55 -10.42 -8.25
N GLU A 271 -11.25 -9.64 -9.10
CA GLU A 271 -12.72 -9.63 -9.15
C GLU A 271 -13.27 -11.02 -9.56
N THR A 272 -12.61 -11.69 -10.51
CA THR A 272 -13.01 -13.03 -10.98
C THR A 272 -12.84 -14.10 -9.90
N ILE A 273 -11.74 -14.08 -9.14
CA ILE A 273 -11.50 -15.00 -8.01
C ILE A 273 -12.44 -14.67 -6.86
N GLY A 274 -12.74 -13.41 -6.69
CA GLY A 274 -13.45 -12.85 -5.55
C GLY A 274 -12.51 -12.44 -4.42
N LEU A 275 -12.54 -11.15 -4.08
CA LEU A 275 -11.68 -10.58 -3.03
C LEU A 275 -11.86 -11.28 -1.68
N ALA A 276 -13.09 -11.70 -1.35
CA ALA A 276 -13.38 -12.46 -0.14
C ALA A 276 -12.64 -13.81 -0.10
N THR A 277 -12.50 -14.48 -1.25
CA THR A 277 -11.75 -15.75 -1.37
C THR A 277 -10.27 -15.52 -1.12
N ILE A 278 -9.69 -14.47 -1.72
CA ILE A 278 -8.28 -14.09 -1.50
C ILE A 278 -8.05 -13.77 -0.03
N MET A 279 -8.88 -12.93 0.54
CA MET A 279 -8.81 -12.53 1.94
C MET A 279 -8.89 -13.73 2.89
N GLN A 280 -9.82 -14.66 2.65
CA GLN A 280 -9.97 -15.86 3.48
C GLN A 280 -8.75 -16.77 3.39
N HIS A 281 -8.21 -16.97 2.18
CA HIS A 281 -6.98 -17.75 1.97
C HIS A 281 -5.81 -17.16 2.77
N GLU A 282 -5.52 -15.88 2.58
CA GLU A 282 -4.39 -15.23 3.23
C GLU A 282 -4.58 -15.11 4.76
N ARG A 283 -5.81 -14.96 5.25
CA ARG A 283 -6.13 -15.06 6.69
C ARG A 283 -5.84 -16.43 7.26
N THR A 284 -6.23 -17.51 6.58
CA THR A 284 -5.94 -18.88 7.01
C THR A 284 -4.43 -19.12 7.15
N LEU A 285 -3.62 -18.62 6.20
CA LEU A 285 -2.15 -18.67 6.30
C LEU A 285 -1.63 -17.91 7.52
N THR A 286 -2.18 -16.72 7.75
CA THR A 286 -1.81 -15.85 8.88
C THR A 286 -2.17 -16.49 10.23
N GLU A 287 -3.37 -17.04 10.35
CA GLU A 287 -3.82 -17.77 11.54
C GLU A 287 -2.91 -18.96 11.84
N ARG A 288 -2.62 -19.77 10.82
CA ARG A 288 -1.71 -20.92 10.96
C ARG A 288 -0.33 -20.49 11.43
N PHE A 289 0.21 -19.43 10.85
CA PHE A 289 1.53 -18.91 11.22
C PHE A 289 1.56 -18.36 12.64
N LEU A 290 0.59 -17.52 13.02
CA LEU A 290 0.46 -16.98 14.37
C LEU A 290 0.31 -18.08 15.43
N ALA A 291 -0.49 -19.12 15.15
CA ALA A 291 -0.64 -20.26 16.05
C ALA A 291 0.69 -21.00 16.29
N GLY A 292 1.48 -21.21 15.24
CA GLY A 292 2.80 -21.84 15.36
C GLY A 292 3.82 -20.98 16.10
N LEU A 293 3.82 -19.66 15.85
CA LEU A 293 4.75 -18.72 16.51
C LEU A 293 4.53 -18.64 18.04
N LYS A 294 3.30 -18.81 18.53
CA LYS A 294 3.00 -18.84 19.97
C LYS A 294 3.72 -19.95 20.74
N LEU A 295 4.21 -20.98 20.03
CA LEU A 295 4.97 -22.10 20.60
C LEU A 295 6.49 -21.86 20.59
N LEU A 296 6.95 -20.74 20.04
CA LEU A 296 8.36 -20.41 19.88
C LEU A 296 8.77 -19.26 20.82
N PRO A 297 10.05 -19.18 21.23
CA PRO A 297 10.56 -18.12 22.10
C PRO A 297 10.82 -16.83 21.29
N VAL A 298 9.78 -16.28 20.68
CA VAL A 298 9.83 -15.04 19.91
C VAL A 298 8.69 -14.11 20.35
N ARG A 299 8.91 -12.81 20.28
CA ARG A 299 7.88 -11.79 20.51
C ARG A 299 7.22 -11.43 19.17
N ILE A 300 5.91 -11.67 19.07
CA ILE A 300 5.10 -11.28 17.92
C ILE A 300 4.70 -9.82 18.09
N LEU A 301 4.87 -9.01 17.03
CA LEU A 301 4.47 -7.60 17.01
C LEU A 301 3.04 -7.44 16.46
N GLY A 302 2.37 -6.37 16.88
CA GLY A 302 1.02 -6.05 16.41
C GLY A 302 -0.08 -6.88 17.07
N THR A 303 -1.24 -6.91 16.40
CA THR A 303 -2.33 -7.79 16.83
C THR A 303 -2.00 -9.24 16.53
N GLN A 304 -2.38 -10.14 17.42
CA GLN A 304 -2.20 -11.59 17.23
C GLN A 304 -3.47 -12.26 16.69
N GLU A 305 -4.35 -11.47 16.10
CA GLU A 305 -5.61 -11.91 15.54
C GLU A 305 -5.62 -11.63 14.02
N ALA A 306 -5.65 -12.69 13.22
CA ALA A 306 -5.59 -12.58 11.75
C ALA A 306 -6.78 -11.81 11.17
N VAL A 307 -7.93 -11.80 11.84
CA VAL A 307 -9.12 -11.03 11.41
C VAL A 307 -8.91 -9.52 11.50
N GLN A 308 -8.05 -9.08 12.43
CA GLN A 308 -7.72 -7.66 12.66
C GLN A 308 -6.40 -7.25 11.97
N SER A 309 -5.82 -8.12 11.15
CA SER A 309 -4.56 -7.85 10.47
C SER A 309 -4.61 -8.15 8.98
N VAL A 310 -3.77 -7.46 8.23
CA VAL A 310 -3.35 -7.89 6.89
C VAL A 310 -2.39 -9.08 7.02
N PRO A 311 -2.08 -9.83 5.94
CA PRO A 311 -1.21 -11.02 5.99
C PRO A 311 0.27 -10.65 6.20
N VAL A 312 0.53 -9.89 7.26
CA VAL A 312 1.85 -9.38 7.67
C VAL A 312 2.05 -9.73 9.14
N VAL A 313 3.14 -10.45 9.44
CA VAL A 313 3.53 -10.84 10.79
C VAL A 313 5.00 -10.50 10.98
N SER A 314 5.30 -9.68 11.98
CA SER A 314 6.67 -9.35 12.37
C SER A 314 7.02 -9.95 13.72
N ILE A 315 8.25 -10.45 13.84
CA ILE A 315 8.77 -11.03 15.08
C ILE A 315 10.10 -10.41 15.49
N VAL A 316 10.36 -10.44 16.79
CA VAL A 316 11.64 -10.10 17.41
C VAL A 316 12.06 -11.27 18.32
N SER A 317 13.36 -11.55 18.38
CA SER A 317 13.95 -12.50 19.29
C SER A 317 14.97 -11.80 20.19
N ASP A 318 14.97 -12.13 21.46
CA ASP A 318 15.97 -11.61 22.42
C ASP A 318 17.32 -12.35 22.30
N LYS A 319 17.35 -13.47 21.56
CA LYS A 319 18.55 -14.33 21.43
C LYS A 319 19.30 -14.14 20.11
N ILE A 320 18.67 -13.57 19.08
CA ILE A 320 19.25 -13.40 17.75
C ILE A 320 18.74 -12.12 17.10
N GLY A 321 19.64 -11.36 16.51
CA GLY A 321 19.29 -10.13 15.78
C GLY A 321 18.44 -10.39 14.54
N CYS A 322 17.58 -9.43 14.20
CA CYS A 322 16.65 -9.59 13.07
C CYS A 322 17.37 -9.83 11.73
N GLY A 323 18.51 -9.18 11.50
CA GLY A 323 19.32 -9.40 10.30
C GLY A 323 19.88 -10.81 10.21
N GLU A 324 20.45 -11.32 11.31
CA GLU A 324 21.01 -12.65 11.38
C GLU A 324 19.93 -13.74 11.22
N LEU A 325 18.78 -13.59 11.89
CA LEU A 325 17.66 -14.52 11.73
C LEU A 325 17.18 -14.59 10.28
N ALA A 326 17.01 -13.45 9.62
CA ALA A 326 16.62 -13.41 8.22
C ALA A 326 17.67 -14.05 7.29
N GLN A 327 18.96 -13.86 7.59
CA GLN A 327 20.05 -14.47 6.83
C GLN A 327 20.07 -16.00 7.01
N LEU A 328 19.90 -16.50 8.23
CA LEU A 328 19.82 -17.95 8.49
C LEU A 328 18.64 -18.60 7.77
N LEU A 329 17.47 -17.93 7.77
CA LEU A 329 16.29 -18.39 7.03
C LEU A 329 16.59 -18.49 5.54
N ALA A 330 17.25 -17.49 4.96
CA ALA A 330 17.60 -17.47 3.54
C ALA A 330 18.65 -18.56 3.18
N ASP A 331 19.76 -18.62 3.91
CA ASP A 331 20.90 -19.46 3.56
C ASP A 331 20.65 -20.94 3.82
N ARG A 332 20.07 -21.27 4.99
CA ARG A 332 19.86 -22.68 5.38
C ARG A 332 18.57 -23.26 4.83
N TYR A 333 17.50 -22.45 4.73
CA TYR A 333 16.17 -22.92 4.42
C TYR A 333 15.58 -22.36 3.14
N GLN A 334 16.27 -21.43 2.47
CA GLN A 334 15.80 -20.77 1.25
C GLN A 334 14.44 -20.03 1.47
N ILE A 335 14.26 -19.46 2.67
CA ILE A 335 13.07 -18.69 3.01
C ILE A 335 13.41 -17.20 2.90
N ILE A 336 12.72 -16.50 2.00
CA ILE A 336 12.95 -15.07 1.70
C ILE A 336 11.98 -14.24 2.54
N THR A 337 12.53 -13.47 3.49
CA THR A 337 11.82 -12.54 4.37
C THR A 337 12.42 -11.15 4.26
N ARG A 338 11.97 -10.22 5.07
CA ARG A 338 12.61 -8.90 5.20
C ARG A 338 12.89 -8.58 6.66
N SER A 339 14.09 -8.07 6.95
CA SER A 339 14.49 -7.60 8.28
C SER A 339 14.72 -6.08 8.32
N GLY A 340 14.76 -5.51 9.52
CA GLY A 340 15.06 -4.11 9.81
C GLY A 340 13.82 -3.26 10.10
N LEU A 341 13.83 -1.99 9.69
CA LEU A 341 12.79 -1.00 10.03
C LEU A 341 11.65 -0.87 9.00
N HIS A 342 11.69 -1.63 7.90
CA HIS A 342 10.60 -1.73 6.90
C HIS A 342 10.10 -0.39 6.35
N CYS A 343 10.93 0.66 6.37
CA CYS A 343 10.56 2.03 6.00
C CYS A 343 9.40 2.62 6.85
N ALA A 344 9.25 2.19 8.09
CA ALA A 344 8.21 2.68 9.01
C ALA A 344 8.78 2.87 10.43
N PRO A 345 9.70 3.83 10.64
CA PRO A 345 10.32 4.05 11.94
C PRO A 345 9.29 4.40 13.02
N LEU A 346 8.23 5.12 12.69
CA LEU A 346 7.15 5.45 13.64
C LEU A 346 6.44 4.20 14.17
N ALA A 347 6.15 3.21 13.30
CA ALA A 347 5.56 1.95 13.72
C ALA A 347 6.53 1.14 14.62
N HIS A 348 7.83 1.17 14.34
CA HIS A 348 8.84 0.56 15.20
C HIS A 348 9.00 1.29 16.53
N GLN A 349 8.86 2.61 16.55
CA GLN A 349 8.82 3.40 17.77
C GLN A 349 7.60 3.04 18.62
N THR A 350 6.42 2.93 18.00
CA THR A 350 5.18 2.50 18.66
C THR A 350 5.30 1.08 19.27
N ALA A 351 6.04 0.19 18.62
CA ALA A 351 6.22 -1.22 19.06
C ALA A 351 7.46 -1.45 19.94
N ASP A 352 8.19 -0.40 20.34
CA ASP A 352 9.47 -0.49 21.08
C ASP A 352 10.50 -1.40 20.38
N THR A 353 10.70 -1.20 19.07
CA THR A 353 11.64 -1.98 18.25
C THR A 353 12.48 -1.13 17.31
N LEU A 354 12.56 0.19 17.57
CA LEU A 354 13.29 1.11 16.71
C LEU A 354 14.79 0.73 16.62
N ASP A 355 15.40 0.32 17.72
CA ASP A 355 16.82 -0.02 17.80
C ASP A 355 17.12 -1.45 17.30
N THR A 356 16.15 -2.37 17.41
CA THR A 356 16.34 -3.78 17.06
C THR A 356 15.85 -4.13 15.66
N GLY A 357 14.88 -3.39 15.13
CA GLY A 357 14.12 -3.81 13.97
C GLY A 357 13.30 -5.08 14.24
N ALA A 358 12.84 -5.73 13.21
CA ALA A 358 12.10 -7.00 13.26
C ALA A 358 12.36 -7.84 12.01
N VAL A 359 12.07 -9.15 12.06
CA VAL A 359 11.89 -9.98 10.87
C VAL A 359 10.42 -10.01 10.52
N ARG A 360 10.10 -9.61 9.30
CA ARG A 360 8.74 -9.56 8.78
C ARG A 360 8.50 -10.68 7.80
N PHE A 361 7.43 -11.42 8.02
CA PHE A 361 6.85 -12.39 7.10
C PHE A 361 5.59 -11.80 6.50
N SER A 362 5.34 -12.04 5.23
CA SER A 362 4.11 -11.61 4.58
C SER A 362 3.70 -12.58 3.50
N PHE A 363 2.44 -12.95 3.53
CA PHE A 363 1.83 -13.94 2.66
C PHE A 363 1.13 -13.26 1.49
N GLY A 364 0.80 -14.03 0.47
CA GLY A 364 0.03 -13.59 -0.68
C GLY A 364 -0.74 -14.75 -1.29
N TRP A 365 -1.55 -14.47 -2.30
CA TRP A 365 -2.43 -15.44 -2.95
C TRP A 365 -1.77 -16.77 -3.34
N PHE A 366 -0.49 -16.75 -3.75
CA PHE A 366 0.23 -17.97 -4.16
C PHE A 366 0.99 -18.66 -3.04
N THR A 367 0.99 -18.11 -1.83
CA THR A 367 1.59 -18.77 -0.67
C THR A 367 0.75 -19.98 -0.24
N THR A 368 1.40 -21.09 0.13
CA THR A 368 0.74 -22.33 0.53
C THR A 368 0.87 -22.60 2.03
N LEU A 369 -0.03 -23.42 2.59
CA LEU A 369 0.08 -23.89 3.97
C LEU A 369 1.37 -24.70 4.20
N GLU A 370 1.83 -25.46 3.19
CA GLU A 370 3.09 -26.20 3.25
C GLU A 370 4.28 -25.28 3.44
N GLU A 371 4.31 -24.12 2.77
CA GLU A 371 5.36 -23.09 2.92
C GLU A 371 5.32 -22.45 4.30
N VAL A 372 4.13 -22.23 4.87
CA VAL A 372 3.94 -21.71 6.22
C VAL A 372 4.45 -22.73 7.25
N ASP A 373 4.06 -23.99 7.16
CA ASP A 373 4.48 -25.06 8.06
C ASP A 373 5.99 -25.30 7.97
N TYR A 374 6.54 -25.28 6.76
CA TYR A 374 7.99 -25.36 6.55
C TYR A 374 8.73 -24.21 7.24
N THR A 375 8.21 -23.00 7.17
CA THR A 375 8.81 -21.83 7.81
C THR A 375 8.75 -21.93 9.33
N LEU A 376 7.66 -22.42 9.91
CA LEU A 376 7.53 -22.66 11.34
C LEU A 376 8.55 -23.71 11.85
N GLN A 377 8.75 -24.81 11.08
CA GLN A 377 9.76 -25.80 11.39
C GLN A 377 11.17 -25.21 11.34
N ALA A 378 11.49 -24.40 10.34
CA ALA A 378 12.77 -23.72 10.22
C ALA A 378 13.04 -22.80 11.42
N LEU A 379 12.04 -22.01 11.82
CA LEU A 379 12.12 -21.15 13.01
C LEU A 379 12.33 -21.97 14.28
N GLN A 380 11.64 -23.10 14.44
CA GLN A 380 11.79 -23.99 15.57
C GLN A 380 13.21 -24.59 15.65
N GLU A 381 13.77 -25.06 14.52
CA GLU A 381 15.14 -25.57 14.47
C GLU A 381 16.16 -24.48 14.83
N ILE A 382 16.02 -23.26 14.29
CA ILE A 382 16.89 -22.13 14.64
C ILE A 382 16.79 -21.80 16.12
N CYS A 383 15.58 -21.64 16.67
CA CYS A 383 15.38 -21.31 18.08
C CYS A 383 15.94 -22.38 19.02
N SER A 384 15.87 -23.67 18.66
CA SER A 384 16.41 -24.76 19.47
C SER A 384 17.95 -24.81 19.51
N THR A 385 18.62 -24.21 18.50
CA THR A 385 20.09 -24.11 18.47
C THR A 385 20.63 -22.89 19.24
N LEU A 386 19.75 -21.98 19.68
CA LEU A 386 20.10 -20.77 20.44
C LEU A 386 19.89 -20.91 21.95
N VAL A 387 19.54 -22.10 22.39
CA VAL A 387 19.34 -22.44 23.85
C VAL A 387 20.65 -22.66 24.56
#